data_e94a61c0afa3229187d6d0d49df1fdff
#
_entry.id   e94a61c0afa3229187d6d0d49df1fdff
#
_cell.length_a   1.000
_cell.length_b   1.000
_cell.length_c   1.000
_cell.angle_alpha   90.00
_cell.angle_beta   90.00
_cell.angle_gamma   90.00
#
_symmetry.space_group_name_H-M   'P 1'
#
loop_
_entity.id
_entity.type
_entity.pdbx_description
1 polymer ?
#
loop_
_entity_poly.entity_id
_entity_poly.type
_entity_poly.pdbx_seq_one_letter_code
_entity_poly.pdbx_strand_id
1 'polypeptide(L)'
;MMQADESYAGAKSYFRFERAVQDVLGFEFVLPTHQGRAAEGMLFSTLVKPGQFVPNNRHFDTTQANLLVLNAHPMEFTISESEDSSLIAPFKGDMDLVKLEQFIQETGVENIPIGMITITNNSAAGQPVSMENIRKTSEIYHKYGIPFFVDACRFAENAWFIKIRDPKYKDVSVRDIVREMFSHADGCTMSAKKDAIVNIGGFIAFRDPELKQRIAQNLIVHEGFLTYGGLSGRDLDALAVGLYDGVDESYLNYRESHTRYLGEVLRQVGLPVYMPTGGHAVYVDGGKALPHIPQSQFPAVALGNALYLAGGVRTTEIGSLMFEHTDPITGKQLFAPLELLRFAIPRQVYTRSHLDYIGEAAEKCMREADKIRGLKVTWAPKVLRHFMAKLEPVE
;
A
#
# COMPACT_ATOMS: atom_id res chain seq x y z
N MET A 1 15.53 16.97 16.72
CA MET A 1 14.10 17.23 16.96
C MET A 1 13.82 18.39 17.89
N MET A 2 14.46 18.50 19.06
CA MET A 2 14.26 19.63 19.99
C MET A 2 14.77 20.99 19.46
N GLN A 3 15.54 20.98 18.38
CA GLN A 3 16.07 22.19 17.72
C GLN A 3 15.31 22.56 16.45
N ALA A 4 14.19 21.86 16.16
CA ALA A 4 13.38 22.18 15.01
C ALA A 4 12.80 23.58 15.15
N ASP A 5 12.96 24.35 14.09
CA ASP A 5 12.57 25.74 13.99
C ASP A 5 11.15 25.90 13.40
N GLU A 6 10.71 27.11 13.30
CA GLU A 6 9.45 27.47 12.68
C GLU A 6 9.57 27.26 11.15
N SER A 7 8.66 26.48 10.56
CA SER A 7 8.74 26.02 9.17
C SER A 7 7.92 26.86 8.17
N TYR A 8 7.21 27.90 8.63
CA TYR A 8 6.26 28.66 7.82
C TYR A 8 6.90 29.30 6.58
N ALA A 9 8.08 29.84 6.70
CA ALA A 9 8.77 30.57 5.63
C ALA A 9 10.02 29.83 5.08
N GLY A 10 10.09 28.53 5.17
CA GLY A 10 11.24 27.75 4.67
C GLY A 10 12.33 27.57 5.71
N ALA A 11 12.02 26.98 6.83
CA ALA A 11 12.93 26.68 7.91
C ALA A 11 13.98 25.61 7.57
N LYS A 12 15.01 25.46 8.39
CA LYS A 12 16.08 24.46 8.20
C LYS A 12 15.55 23.03 8.16
N SER A 13 14.50 22.74 8.95
CA SER A 13 13.84 21.44 8.97
C SER A 13 13.21 21.10 7.60
N TYR A 14 12.57 22.07 6.94
CA TYR A 14 12.04 21.88 5.60
C TYR A 14 13.16 21.59 4.58
N PHE A 15 14.24 22.36 4.58
CA PHE A 15 15.32 22.13 3.62
C PHE A 15 16.08 20.82 3.87
N ARG A 16 16.12 20.32 5.11
CA ARG A 16 16.65 18.97 5.41
C ARG A 16 15.75 17.89 4.84
N PHE A 17 14.43 18.04 5.02
CA PHE A 17 13.44 17.14 4.44
C PHE A 17 13.49 17.14 2.91
N GLU A 18 13.45 18.32 2.28
CA GLU A 18 13.55 18.47 0.82
C GLU A 18 14.80 17.78 0.27
N ARG A 19 15.95 18.04 0.88
CA ARG A 19 17.23 17.39 0.50
C ARG A 19 17.16 15.88 0.65
N ALA A 20 16.57 15.36 1.73
CA ALA A 20 16.46 13.92 1.93
C ALA A 20 15.61 13.26 0.84
N VAL A 21 14.49 13.89 0.43
CA VAL A 21 13.66 13.39 -0.67
C VAL A 21 14.43 13.41 -1.99
N GLN A 22 15.09 14.52 -2.30
CA GLN A 22 15.93 14.67 -3.51
C GLN A 22 17.05 13.62 -3.55
N ASP A 23 17.70 13.38 -2.42
CA ASP A 23 18.85 12.50 -2.30
C ASP A 23 18.46 11.02 -2.33
N VAL A 24 17.38 10.63 -1.67
CA VAL A 24 16.93 9.23 -1.61
C VAL A 24 16.10 8.86 -2.83
N LEU A 25 15.13 9.69 -3.24
CA LEU A 25 14.20 9.34 -4.30
C LEU A 25 14.56 9.95 -5.67
N GLY A 26 15.28 11.06 -5.70
CA GLY A 26 15.75 11.69 -6.94
C GLY A 26 14.72 12.59 -7.65
N PHE A 27 13.66 13.02 -6.97
CA PHE A 27 12.74 14.01 -7.50
C PHE A 27 13.23 15.44 -7.23
N GLU A 28 12.96 16.36 -8.15
CA GLU A 28 13.37 17.75 -8.04
C GLU A 28 12.49 18.54 -7.06
N PHE A 29 11.17 18.31 -7.12
CA PHE A 29 10.19 19.02 -6.30
C PHE A 29 9.53 18.09 -5.28
N VAL A 30 9.29 18.63 -4.08
CA VAL A 30 8.53 17.95 -3.03
C VAL A 30 7.60 18.93 -2.32
N LEU A 31 6.40 18.49 -2.03
CA LEU A 31 5.40 19.19 -1.22
C LEU A 31 5.00 18.30 -0.05
N PRO A 32 5.25 18.70 1.20
CA PRO A 32 4.87 17.93 2.37
C PRO A 32 3.35 17.95 2.57
N THR A 33 2.82 16.89 3.16
CA THR A 33 1.43 16.76 3.63
C THR A 33 1.42 16.09 4.99
N HIS A 34 0.34 16.25 5.78
CA HIS A 34 0.29 15.63 7.09
C HIS A 34 0.22 14.10 7.03
N GLN A 35 -0.20 13.51 5.90
CA GLN A 35 -0.18 12.04 5.66
C GLN A 35 -0.44 11.69 4.19
N GLY A 36 -0.22 10.42 3.81
CA GLY A 36 -0.33 9.95 2.43
C GLY A 36 -1.69 10.16 1.78
N ARG A 37 -2.80 9.93 2.50
CA ARG A 37 -4.14 10.16 1.92
C ARG A 37 -4.41 11.61 1.54
N ALA A 38 -3.75 12.56 2.20
CA ALA A 38 -3.79 13.96 1.83
C ALA A 38 -2.98 14.20 0.55
N ALA A 39 -1.80 13.58 0.43
CA ALA A 39 -1.00 13.59 -0.79
C ALA A 39 -1.80 13.06 -2.00
N GLU A 40 -2.46 11.92 -1.84
CA GLU A 40 -3.37 11.35 -2.87
C GLU A 40 -4.49 12.33 -3.22
N GLY A 41 -5.18 12.88 -2.22
CA GLY A 41 -6.27 13.84 -2.41
C GLY A 41 -5.83 15.10 -3.17
N MET A 42 -4.64 15.66 -2.83
CA MET A 42 -4.07 16.82 -3.52
C MET A 42 -3.73 16.51 -4.99
N LEU A 43 -3.10 15.35 -5.23
CA LEU A 43 -2.73 14.93 -6.57
C LEU A 43 -3.98 14.72 -7.46
N PHE A 44 -4.93 13.94 -6.98
CA PHE A 44 -6.12 13.59 -7.77
C PHE A 44 -7.05 14.79 -7.97
N SER A 45 -7.31 15.61 -6.96
CA SER A 45 -8.14 16.82 -7.13
C SER A 45 -7.51 17.83 -8.09
N THR A 46 -6.19 17.76 -8.32
CA THR A 46 -5.49 18.62 -9.27
C THR A 46 -5.55 18.07 -10.70
N LEU A 47 -5.48 16.73 -10.88
CA LEU A 47 -5.32 16.10 -12.19
C LEU A 47 -6.59 15.46 -12.74
N VAL A 48 -7.44 14.91 -11.86
CA VAL A 48 -8.52 14.01 -12.23
C VAL A 48 -9.86 14.74 -12.28
N LYS A 49 -10.64 14.50 -13.34
CA LYS A 49 -12.00 15.01 -13.52
C LYS A 49 -13.03 13.90 -13.35
N PRO A 50 -14.29 14.24 -13.04
CA PRO A 50 -15.37 13.26 -13.00
C PRO A 50 -15.47 12.43 -14.29
N GLY A 51 -15.69 11.13 -14.15
CA GLY A 51 -15.81 10.18 -15.26
C GLY A 51 -14.49 9.67 -15.84
N GLN A 52 -13.34 10.22 -15.42
CA GLN A 52 -12.03 9.74 -15.88
C GLN A 52 -11.57 8.47 -15.14
N PHE A 53 -10.64 7.76 -15.73
CA PHE A 53 -10.10 6.49 -15.25
C PHE A 53 -8.67 6.65 -14.77
N VAL A 54 -8.35 5.98 -13.66
CA VAL A 54 -6.99 5.94 -13.12
C VAL A 54 -6.55 4.47 -12.99
N PRO A 55 -5.76 3.96 -13.96
CA PRO A 55 -5.23 2.60 -13.92
C PRO A 55 -4.06 2.47 -12.93
N ASN A 56 -4.04 1.32 -12.22
CA ASN A 56 -3.01 0.93 -11.25
C ASN A 56 -2.85 -0.60 -11.29
N ASN A 57 -1.78 -1.15 -10.71
CA ASN A 57 -1.74 -2.59 -10.46
C ASN A 57 -2.85 -2.98 -9.47
N ARG A 58 -2.90 -2.33 -8.28
CA ARG A 58 -4.06 -2.40 -7.37
C ARG A 58 -4.07 -1.18 -6.45
N HIS A 59 -5.21 -0.53 -6.35
CA HIS A 59 -5.37 0.63 -5.48
C HIS A 59 -5.41 0.24 -4.00
N PHE A 60 -4.87 1.12 -3.17
CA PHE A 60 -5.14 1.07 -1.74
C PHE A 60 -6.53 1.66 -1.45
N ASP A 61 -7.12 1.35 -0.30
CA ASP A 61 -8.47 1.77 0.06
C ASP A 61 -8.68 3.29 0.01
N THR A 62 -7.72 4.07 0.55
CA THR A 62 -7.81 5.54 0.52
C THR A 62 -7.55 6.12 -0.86
N THR A 63 -6.70 5.50 -1.67
CA THR A 63 -6.48 5.87 -3.07
C THR A 63 -7.77 5.70 -3.87
N GLN A 64 -8.39 4.54 -3.74
CA GLN A 64 -9.69 4.26 -4.36
C GLN A 64 -10.77 5.24 -3.87
N ALA A 65 -10.86 5.48 -2.57
CA ALA A 65 -11.86 6.39 -2.00
C ALA A 65 -11.69 7.83 -2.48
N ASN A 66 -10.45 8.34 -2.59
CA ASN A 66 -10.18 9.67 -3.15
C ASN A 66 -10.68 9.80 -4.60
N LEU A 67 -10.50 8.76 -5.42
CA LEU A 67 -11.00 8.74 -6.80
C LEU A 67 -12.53 8.70 -6.85
N LEU A 68 -13.16 7.84 -6.04
CA LEU A 68 -14.61 7.71 -5.98
C LEU A 68 -15.30 9.01 -5.52
N VAL A 69 -14.71 9.75 -4.58
CA VAL A 69 -15.21 11.06 -4.14
C VAL A 69 -15.19 12.08 -5.29
N LEU A 70 -14.26 11.97 -6.21
CA LEU A 70 -14.18 12.79 -7.43
C LEU A 70 -15.09 12.27 -8.55
N ASN A 71 -15.88 11.21 -8.33
CA ASN A 71 -16.64 10.51 -9.36
C ASN A 71 -15.75 10.01 -10.51
N ALA A 72 -14.53 9.60 -10.22
CA ALA A 72 -13.59 8.96 -11.12
C ALA A 72 -13.57 7.44 -10.91
N HIS A 73 -13.00 6.71 -11.86
CA HIS A 73 -13.01 5.25 -11.89
C HIS A 73 -11.62 4.68 -11.59
N PRO A 74 -11.39 4.07 -10.42
CA PRO A 74 -10.18 3.29 -10.16
C PRO A 74 -10.21 1.99 -10.98
N MET A 75 -9.13 1.72 -11.73
CA MET A 75 -8.99 0.52 -12.55
C MET A 75 -7.78 -0.30 -12.07
N GLU A 76 -7.93 -1.63 -12.02
CA GLU A 76 -6.92 -2.51 -11.45
C GLU A 76 -6.46 -3.59 -12.43
N PHE A 77 -5.14 -3.71 -12.59
CA PHE A 77 -4.49 -4.61 -13.55
C PHE A 77 -3.32 -5.36 -12.91
N THR A 78 -3.54 -6.05 -11.77
CA THR A 78 -2.53 -6.95 -11.22
C THR A 78 -2.47 -8.24 -12.05
N ILE A 79 -1.28 -8.84 -12.15
CA ILE A 79 -1.13 -10.16 -12.79
C ILE A 79 -1.93 -11.25 -12.07
N SER A 80 -2.35 -12.27 -12.80
CA SER A 80 -3.20 -13.37 -12.29
C SER A 80 -2.55 -14.16 -11.16
N GLU A 81 -1.22 -14.26 -11.12
CA GLU A 81 -0.46 -14.92 -10.06
C GLU A 81 -0.73 -14.32 -8.67
N SER A 82 -1.17 -13.06 -8.60
CA SER A 82 -1.56 -12.40 -7.35
C SER A 82 -2.81 -13.02 -6.70
N GLU A 83 -3.63 -13.73 -7.46
CA GLU A 83 -4.88 -14.34 -6.99
C GLU A 83 -4.71 -15.79 -6.49
N ASP A 84 -3.53 -16.38 -6.65
CA ASP A 84 -3.20 -17.68 -6.05
C ASP A 84 -2.34 -17.50 -4.79
N SER A 85 -2.96 -17.69 -3.62
CA SER A 85 -2.29 -17.56 -2.33
C SER A 85 -1.18 -18.60 -2.09
N SER A 86 -1.16 -19.71 -2.84
CA SER A 86 -0.21 -20.82 -2.69
C SER A 86 0.96 -20.76 -3.69
N LEU A 87 0.79 -20.08 -4.81
CA LEU A 87 1.82 -19.96 -5.83
C LEU A 87 3.03 -19.17 -5.34
N ILE A 88 4.23 -19.76 -5.49
CA ILE A 88 5.49 -19.09 -5.16
C ILE A 88 6.03 -18.44 -6.42
N ALA A 89 5.86 -17.12 -6.55
CA ALA A 89 6.43 -16.30 -7.61
C ALA A 89 7.09 -15.04 -7.01
N PRO A 90 8.19 -14.52 -7.59
CA PRO A 90 9.01 -13.51 -6.95
C PRO A 90 8.32 -12.12 -6.85
N PHE A 91 7.49 -11.76 -7.85
CA PHE A 91 6.94 -10.41 -7.98
C PHE A 91 5.44 -10.43 -8.32
N LYS A 92 4.62 -10.92 -7.39
CA LYS A 92 3.17 -11.05 -7.57
C LYS A 92 2.41 -9.72 -7.51
N GLY A 93 3.11 -8.62 -7.23
CA GLY A 93 2.58 -7.26 -7.31
C GLY A 93 2.66 -6.63 -8.69
N ASP A 94 3.25 -7.30 -9.69
CA ASP A 94 3.45 -6.77 -11.03
C ASP A 94 2.13 -6.36 -11.71
N MET A 95 2.20 -5.34 -12.56
CA MET A 95 1.14 -4.90 -13.46
C MET A 95 0.98 -5.88 -14.62
N ASP A 96 -0.24 -6.24 -14.98
CA ASP A 96 -0.57 -6.92 -16.23
C ASP A 96 -0.48 -5.92 -17.39
N LEU A 97 0.68 -5.89 -18.03
CA LEU A 97 1.02 -4.90 -19.07
C LEU A 97 0.14 -5.05 -20.31
N VAL A 98 -0.31 -6.26 -20.61
CA VAL A 98 -1.16 -6.53 -21.79
C VAL A 98 -2.55 -5.94 -21.56
N LYS A 99 -3.15 -6.22 -20.40
CA LYS A 99 -4.45 -5.64 -20.06
C LYS A 99 -4.39 -4.13 -19.89
N LEU A 100 -3.30 -3.59 -19.32
CA LEU A 100 -3.11 -2.15 -19.20
C LEU A 100 -3.11 -1.48 -20.58
N GLU A 101 -2.29 -1.98 -21.52
CA GLU A 101 -2.17 -1.38 -22.84
C GLU A 101 -3.48 -1.49 -23.64
N GLN A 102 -4.16 -2.63 -23.57
CA GLN A 102 -5.47 -2.81 -24.18
C GLN A 102 -6.49 -1.82 -23.61
N PHE A 103 -6.52 -1.66 -22.27
CA PHE A 103 -7.42 -0.72 -21.62
C PHE A 103 -7.18 0.73 -22.05
N ILE A 104 -5.92 1.16 -22.19
CA ILE A 104 -5.60 2.51 -22.68
C ILE A 104 -6.13 2.72 -24.10
N GLN A 105 -5.96 1.72 -24.99
CA GLN A 105 -6.42 1.78 -26.37
C GLN A 105 -7.95 1.83 -26.49
N GLU A 106 -8.66 1.06 -25.67
CA GLU A 106 -10.12 1.00 -25.68
C GLU A 106 -10.79 2.23 -25.04
N THR A 107 -10.15 2.78 -23.99
CA THR A 107 -10.70 3.90 -23.19
C THR A 107 -10.42 5.26 -23.85
N GLY A 108 -9.29 5.41 -24.55
CA GLY A 108 -8.78 6.68 -25.06
C GLY A 108 -7.97 7.45 -24.03
N VAL A 109 -6.83 7.98 -24.47
CA VAL A 109 -5.84 8.67 -23.60
C VAL A 109 -6.41 9.92 -22.90
N GLU A 110 -7.36 10.60 -23.52
CA GLU A 110 -8.02 11.79 -22.97
C GLU A 110 -8.84 11.51 -21.70
N ASN A 111 -9.20 10.24 -21.49
CA ASN A 111 -9.94 9.78 -20.33
C ASN A 111 -9.03 9.25 -19.21
N ILE A 112 -7.71 9.24 -19.41
CA ILE A 112 -6.72 8.71 -18.45
C ILE A 112 -5.73 9.83 -18.09
N PRO A 113 -6.02 10.63 -17.06
CA PRO A 113 -5.20 11.80 -16.72
C PRO A 113 -3.88 11.44 -16.04
N ILE A 114 -3.77 10.24 -15.48
CA ILE A 114 -2.61 9.74 -14.72
C ILE A 114 -2.65 8.21 -14.69
N GLY A 115 -1.48 7.58 -14.85
CA GLY A 115 -1.26 6.17 -14.58
C GLY A 115 -0.50 5.96 -13.28
N MET A 116 -0.77 4.87 -12.58
CA MET A 116 -0.16 4.59 -11.29
C MET A 116 0.42 3.18 -11.20
N ILE A 117 1.33 3.00 -10.24
CA ILE A 117 1.74 1.70 -9.70
C ILE A 117 1.97 1.80 -8.20
N THR A 118 1.50 0.83 -7.43
CA THR A 118 1.65 0.76 -5.96
C THR A 118 2.75 -0.22 -5.56
N ILE A 119 3.73 0.22 -4.78
CA ILE A 119 4.90 -0.56 -4.33
C ILE A 119 5.13 -0.45 -2.81
N THR A 120 5.35 -1.55 -2.04
CA THR A 120 4.84 -2.89 -2.33
C THR A 120 3.32 -2.86 -2.28
N ASN A 121 2.66 -3.69 -3.06
CA ASN A 121 1.20 -3.61 -3.17
C ASN A 121 0.49 -4.21 -1.96
N ASN A 122 -0.02 -3.36 -1.06
CA ASN A 122 -0.70 -3.78 0.17
C ASN A 122 -1.96 -4.62 -0.10
N SER A 123 -2.75 -4.23 -1.09
CA SER A 123 -4.01 -4.91 -1.44
C SER A 123 -3.78 -6.23 -2.21
N ALA A 124 -2.56 -6.44 -2.71
CA ALA A 124 -2.08 -7.71 -3.25
C ALA A 124 -1.11 -8.40 -2.28
N ALA A 125 -1.52 -8.58 -1.03
CA ALA A 125 -0.79 -9.27 0.04
C ALA A 125 0.63 -8.73 0.33
N GLY A 126 0.88 -7.43 0.11
CA GLY A 126 2.18 -6.81 0.34
C GLY A 126 3.25 -7.25 -0.66
N GLN A 127 2.85 -7.75 -1.82
CA GLN A 127 3.78 -8.27 -2.81
C GLN A 127 4.54 -7.17 -3.53
N PRO A 128 5.83 -7.38 -3.82
CA PRO A 128 6.64 -6.42 -4.54
C PRO A 128 6.37 -6.43 -6.04
N VAL A 129 6.78 -5.33 -6.66
CA VAL A 129 6.81 -5.14 -8.11
C VAL A 129 8.25 -5.22 -8.59
N SER A 130 8.49 -5.93 -9.70
CA SER A 130 9.82 -6.07 -10.29
C SER A 130 10.29 -4.78 -10.96
N MET A 131 11.61 -4.56 -11.04
CA MET A 131 12.18 -3.41 -11.76
C MET A 131 11.78 -3.43 -13.24
N GLU A 132 11.80 -4.60 -13.85
CA GLU A 132 11.41 -4.79 -15.25
C GLU A 132 9.95 -4.36 -15.49
N ASN A 133 9.04 -4.67 -14.54
CA ASN A 133 7.65 -4.28 -14.65
C ASN A 133 7.46 -2.78 -14.44
N ILE A 134 8.17 -2.16 -13.48
CA ILE A 134 8.16 -0.70 -13.29
C ILE A 134 8.61 0.01 -14.58
N ARG A 135 9.73 -0.43 -15.17
CA ARG A 135 10.25 0.13 -16.41
C ARG A 135 9.26 0.02 -17.57
N LYS A 136 8.71 -1.19 -17.80
CA LYS A 136 7.74 -1.42 -18.88
C LYS A 136 6.42 -0.69 -18.68
N THR A 137 5.96 -0.59 -17.43
CA THR A 137 4.77 0.21 -17.10
C THR A 137 4.99 1.67 -17.45
N SER A 138 6.16 2.23 -17.11
CA SER A 138 6.58 3.57 -17.50
C SER A 138 6.60 3.75 -19.02
N GLU A 139 7.23 2.81 -19.75
CA GLU A 139 7.30 2.85 -21.22
C GLU A 139 5.90 2.87 -21.85
N ILE A 140 4.96 2.08 -21.33
CA ILE A 140 3.58 2.08 -21.83
C ILE A 140 2.92 3.42 -21.56
N TYR A 141 2.91 3.93 -20.34
CA TYR A 141 2.26 5.22 -20.06
C TYR A 141 2.87 6.36 -20.88
N HIS A 142 4.20 6.45 -20.94
CA HIS A 142 4.87 7.51 -21.72
C HIS A 142 4.64 7.38 -23.23
N LYS A 143 4.52 6.17 -23.78
CA LYS A 143 4.14 5.95 -25.19
C LYS A 143 2.82 6.63 -25.53
N TYR A 144 1.91 6.69 -24.58
CA TYR A 144 0.60 7.34 -24.76
C TYR A 144 0.53 8.77 -24.18
N GLY A 145 1.64 9.32 -23.69
CA GLY A 145 1.70 10.66 -23.11
C GLY A 145 0.98 10.77 -21.75
N ILE A 146 0.78 9.67 -21.04
CA ILE A 146 0.13 9.62 -19.75
C ILE A 146 1.20 9.77 -18.65
N PRO A 147 1.08 10.75 -17.72
CA PRO A 147 1.99 10.86 -16.58
C PRO A 147 1.97 9.62 -15.71
N PHE A 148 3.15 9.14 -15.31
CA PHE A 148 3.31 7.93 -14.48
C PHE A 148 3.72 8.27 -13.05
N PHE A 149 2.89 7.88 -12.08
CA PHE A 149 3.12 8.11 -10.66
C PHE A 149 3.20 6.81 -9.86
N VAL A 150 4.05 6.82 -8.84
CA VAL A 150 4.23 5.69 -7.93
C VAL A 150 3.57 6.00 -6.58
N ASP A 151 2.69 5.10 -6.09
CA ASP A 151 2.38 5.06 -4.66
C ASP A 151 3.58 4.42 -3.94
N ALA A 152 4.40 5.28 -3.35
CA ALA A 152 5.73 4.96 -2.84
C ALA A 152 5.75 4.55 -1.36
N CYS A 153 4.60 4.26 -0.77
CA CYS A 153 4.48 4.03 0.68
C CYS A 153 5.49 3.01 1.24
N ARG A 154 5.86 2.00 0.45
CA ARG A 154 6.81 0.94 0.85
C ARG A 154 7.92 0.74 -0.18
N PHE A 155 8.46 1.84 -0.64
CA PHE A 155 9.48 1.87 -1.68
C PHE A 155 10.76 1.14 -1.29
N ALA A 156 11.18 1.26 -0.05
CA ALA A 156 12.41 0.63 0.44
C ALA A 156 12.22 -0.89 0.61
N GLU A 157 11.06 -1.33 1.13
CA GLU A 157 10.71 -2.75 1.16
C GLU A 157 10.66 -3.34 -0.27
N ASN A 158 10.13 -2.60 -1.26
CA ASN A 158 10.11 -3.04 -2.66
C ASN A 158 11.53 -3.17 -3.24
N ALA A 159 12.39 -2.17 -3.01
CA ALA A 159 13.79 -2.20 -3.45
C ALA A 159 14.55 -3.35 -2.80
N TRP A 160 14.29 -3.64 -1.51
CA TRP A 160 14.86 -4.80 -0.84
C TRP A 160 14.47 -6.12 -1.52
N PHE A 161 13.19 -6.28 -1.86
CA PHE A 161 12.75 -7.48 -2.58
C PHE A 161 13.35 -7.59 -4.00
N ILE A 162 13.53 -6.48 -4.71
CA ILE A 162 14.26 -6.49 -5.98
C ILE A 162 15.68 -6.99 -5.75
N LYS A 163 16.39 -6.46 -4.75
CA LYS A 163 17.76 -6.89 -4.41
C LYS A 163 17.86 -8.39 -4.12
N ILE A 164 16.96 -8.94 -3.32
CA ILE A 164 17.08 -10.34 -2.86
C ILE A 164 16.40 -11.37 -3.79
N ARG A 165 15.54 -10.94 -4.73
CA ARG A 165 14.77 -11.83 -5.61
C ARG A 165 15.18 -11.74 -7.08
N ASP A 166 15.80 -10.64 -7.52
CA ASP A 166 16.33 -10.51 -8.88
C ASP A 166 17.87 -10.62 -8.87
N PRO A 167 18.44 -11.67 -9.48
CA PRO A 167 19.90 -11.86 -9.51
C PRO A 167 20.69 -10.67 -10.08
N LYS A 168 20.08 -9.85 -10.95
CA LYS A 168 20.72 -8.67 -11.53
C LYS A 168 21.04 -7.58 -10.47
N TYR A 169 20.29 -7.54 -9.38
CA TYR A 169 20.40 -6.50 -8.35
C TYR A 169 21.08 -6.97 -7.07
N LYS A 170 21.54 -8.21 -7.00
CA LYS A 170 22.15 -8.82 -5.80
C LYS A 170 23.26 -7.95 -5.19
N ASP A 171 24.12 -7.38 -6.05
CA ASP A 171 25.27 -6.59 -5.62
C ASP A 171 25.05 -5.08 -5.75
N VAL A 172 23.83 -4.63 -6.09
CA VAL A 172 23.43 -3.24 -6.17
C VAL A 172 22.94 -2.78 -4.80
N SER A 173 23.30 -1.56 -4.35
CA SER A 173 22.78 -1.04 -3.09
C SER A 173 21.28 -0.76 -3.16
N VAL A 174 20.56 -0.94 -2.03
CA VAL A 174 19.13 -0.62 -1.97
C VAL A 174 18.86 0.83 -2.40
N ARG A 175 19.75 1.75 -2.03
CA ARG A 175 19.62 3.15 -2.41
C ARG A 175 19.70 3.37 -3.92
N ASP A 176 20.60 2.67 -4.61
CA ASP A 176 20.71 2.75 -6.07
C ASP A 176 19.49 2.12 -6.76
N ILE A 177 18.98 1.00 -6.23
CA ILE A 177 17.74 0.40 -6.70
C ILE A 177 16.56 1.37 -6.55
N VAL A 178 16.44 2.07 -5.41
CA VAL A 178 15.42 3.09 -5.19
C VAL A 178 15.54 4.21 -6.22
N ARG A 179 16.75 4.70 -6.46
CA ARG A 179 17.02 5.74 -7.47
C ARG A 179 16.62 5.29 -8.88
N GLU A 180 16.90 4.05 -9.23
CA GLU A 180 16.50 3.47 -10.52
C GLU A 180 14.97 3.37 -10.62
N MET A 181 14.28 2.83 -9.61
CA MET A 181 12.82 2.74 -9.61
C MET A 181 12.15 4.09 -9.90
N PHE A 182 12.58 5.14 -9.19
CA PHE A 182 11.99 6.48 -9.33
C PHE A 182 12.50 7.24 -10.57
N SER A 183 13.58 6.81 -11.21
CA SER A 183 14.02 7.40 -12.48
C SER A 183 13.01 7.15 -13.61
N HIS A 184 12.20 6.11 -13.49
CA HIS A 184 11.14 5.76 -14.45
C HIS A 184 9.84 6.51 -14.20
N ALA A 185 9.66 7.24 -13.09
CA ALA A 185 8.43 7.89 -12.70
C ALA A 185 8.49 9.41 -12.85
N ASP A 186 7.36 10.03 -13.21
CA ASP A 186 7.20 11.49 -13.22
C ASP A 186 6.98 12.05 -11.81
N GLY A 187 6.45 11.23 -10.91
CA GLY A 187 6.24 11.59 -9.52
C GLY A 187 5.83 10.43 -8.62
N CYS A 188 5.62 10.74 -7.35
CA CYS A 188 5.11 9.77 -6.39
C CYS A 188 4.24 10.45 -5.33
N THR A 189 3.35 9.65 -4.71
CA THR A 189 2.71 9.95 -3.44
C THR A 189 3.33 9.10 -2.34
N MET A 190 3.50 9.66 -1.15
CA MET A 190 4.13 8.95 -0.04
C MET A 190 3.34 9.11 1.26
N SER A 191 3.02 7.99 1.89
CA SER A 191 2.67 7.97 3.31
C SER A 191 3.92 7.64 4.12
N ALA A 192 4.51 8.65 4.72
CA ALA A 192 5.80 8.54 5.43
C ALA A 192 5.73 7.66 6.70
N LYS A 193 4.52 7.38 7.20
CA LYS A 193 4.29 6.47 8.35
C LYS A 193 4.70 5.01 8.08
N LYS A 194 5.24 4.72 6.91
CA LYS A 194 5.70 3.41 6.50
C LYS A 194 7.23 3.42 6.36
N ASP A 195 7.78 3.49 5.17
CA ASP A 195 9.23 3.33 5.00
C ASP A 195 10.07 4.54 5.42
N ALA A 196 9.47 5.71 5.63
CA ALA A 196 10.16 6.80 6.31
C ALA A 196 10.07 6.75 7.85
N ILE A 197 9.52 5.69 8.44
CA ILE A 197 9.59 5.30 9.86
C ILE A 197 9.12 6.41 10.83
N VAL A 198 8.14 7.23 10.45
CA VAL A 198 7.59 8.32 11.26
C VAL A 198 6.14 8.02 11.72
N ASN A 199 5.69 8.73 12.75
CA ASN A 199 4.33 8.60 13.28
C ASN A 199 3.30 9.37 12.45
N ILE A 200 3.70 10.46 11.82
CA ILE A 200 2.88 11.33 10.97
C ILE A 200 3.72 11.82 9.80
N GLY A 201 3.08 12.17 8.70
CA GLY A 201 3.73 12.75 7.53
C GLY A 201 3.41 12.01 6.25
N GLY A 202 3.50 12.76 5.18
CA GLY A 202 3.40 12.34 3.81
C GLY A 202 3.95 13.42 2.89
N PHE A 203 4.02 13.15 1.62
CA PHE A 203 4.41 14.14 0.61
C PHE A 203 4.01 13.69 -0.79
N ILE A 204 4.02 14.66 -1.70
CA ILE A 204 4.02 14.43 -3.14
C ILE A 204 5.39 14.89 -3.65
N ALA A 205 6.08 14.05 -4.43
CA ALA A 205 7.33 14.42 -5.07
C ALA A 205 7.21 14.19 -6.59
N PHE A 206 7.80 15.08 -7.40
CA PHE A 206 7.65 15.09 -8.86
C PHE A 206 8.70 15.93 -9.55
N ARG A 207 8.70 15.93 -10.92
CA ARG A 207 9.67 16.64 -11.75
C ARG A 207 9.10 17.87 -12.44
N ASP A 208 7.77 17.94 -12.64
CA ASP A 208 7.09 19.00 -13.40
C ASP A 208 6.90 20.27 -12.56
N PRO A 209 7.49 21.42 -12.96
CA PRO A 209 7.33 22.69 -12.25
C PRO A 209 5.92 23.30 -12.39
N GLU A 210 5.19 23.01 -13.47
CA GLU A 210 3.81 23.49 -13.64
C GLU A 210 2.87 22.75 -12.69
N LEU A 211 3.05 21.45 -12.56
CA LEU A 211 2.31 20.63 -11.60
C LEU A 211 2.55 21.13 -10.17
N LYS A 212 3.78 21.54 -9.84
CA LYS A 212 4.09 22.15 -8.54
C LYS A 212 3.19 23.33 -8.22
N GLN A 213 3.01 24.25 -9.17
CA GLN A 213 2.19 25.44 -8.96
C GLN A 213 0.71 25.09 -8.75
N ARG A 214 0.20 24.13 -9.52
CA ARG A 214 -1.20 23.66 -9.44
C ARG A 214 -1.48 22.96 -8.11
N ILE A 215 -0.62 22.03 -7.67
CA ILE A 215 -0.77 21.35 -6.38
C ILE A 215 -0.59 22.32 -5.21
N ALA A 216 0.35 23.26 -5.33
CA ALA A 216 0.64 24.25 -4.30
C ALA A 216 -0.60 25.07 -3.89
N GLN A 217 -1.43 25.48 -4.85
CA GLN A 217 -2.66 26.21 -4.56
C GLN A 217 -3.64 25.37 -3.74
N ASN A 218 -3.80 24.11 -4.11
CA ASN A 218 -4.65 23.15 -3.39
C ASN A 218 -4.13 22.89 -1.97
N LEU A 219 -2.81 22.73 -1.85
CA LEU A 219 -2.13 22.47 -0.58
C LEU A 219 -2.38 23.57 0.44
N ILE A 220 -2.25 24.84 0.03
CA ILE A 220 -2.44 26.01 0.91
C ILE A 220 -3.86 26.03 1.49
N VAL A 221 -4.84 25.61 0.71
CA VAL A 221 -6.26 25.61 1.15
C VAL A 221 -6.56 24.48 2.12
N HIS A 222 -5.97 23.28 1.93
CA HIS A 222 -6.41 22.08 2.62
C HIS A 222 -5.44 21.55 3.68
N GLU A 223 -4.12 21.77 3.50
CA GLU A 223 -3.10 21.18 4.37
C GLU A 223 -2.31 22.24 5.16
N GLY A 224 -1.89 23.30 4.49
CA GLY A 224 -1.05 24.34 5.06
C GLY A 224 -0.08 24.90 4.03
N PHE A 225 0.92 25.68 4.51
CA PHE A 225 1.85 26.31 3.59
C PHE A 225 2.85 25.29 3.00
N LEU A 226 3.45 25.64 1.87
CA LEU A 226 4.26 24.73 1.03
C LEU A 226 5.47 24.12 1.75
N THR A 227 5.95 24.80 2.79
CA THR A 227 7.14 24.40 3.54
C THR A 227 6.85 23.55 4.78
N TYR A 228 5.57 23.28 5.09
CA TYR A 228 5.26 22.39 6.21
C TYR A 228 4.08 21.44 5.95
N GLY A 229 3.11 21.77 5.08
CA GLY A 229 2.00 20.88 4.70
C GLY A 229 1.25 20.27 5.89
N GLY A 230 0.96 21.07 6.93
CA GLY A 230 0.31 20.60 8.16
C GLY A 230 1.22 19.90 9.17
N LEU A 231 2.54 19.84 8.92
CA LEU A 231 3.54 19.22 9.81
C LEU A 231 4.27 20.27 10.66
N SER A 232 4.76 19.86 11.82
CA SER A 232 5.70 20.68 12.59
C SER A 232 7.14 20.51 12.06
N GLY A 233 8.03 21.45 12.39
CA GLY A 233 9.45 21.34 12.01
C GLY A 233 10.11 20.04 12.53
N ARG A 234 9.75 19.57 13.74
CA ARG A 234 10.25 18.31 14.29
C ARG A 234 9.77 17.08 13.49
N ASP A 235 8.56 17.12 12.90
CA ASP A 235 8.03 16.04 12.07
C ASP A 235 8.79 15.99 10.74
N LEU A 236 9.09 17.16 10.15
CA LEU A 236 9.92 17.26 8.94
C LEU A 236 11.34 16.75 9.18
N ASP A 237 11.95 17.09 10.32
CA ASP A 237 13.28 16.57 10.70
C ASP A 237 13.26 15.06 10.90
N ALA A 238 12.25 14.54 11.59
CA ALA A 238 12.09 13.09 11.79
C ALA A 238 11.93 12.37 10.44
N LEU A 239 11.13 12.95 9.52
CA LEU A 239 10.90 12.40 8.19
C LEU A 239 12.20 12.40 7.35
N ALA A 240 13.00 13.46 7.43
CA ALA A 240 14.29 13.54 6.77
C ALA A 240 15.25 12.42 7.23
N VAL A 241 15.33 12.17 8.54
CA VAL A 241 16.14 11.07 9.10
C VAL A 241 15.55 9.72 8.69
N GLY A 242 14.25 9.55 8.84
CA GLY A 242 13.56 8.27 8.56
C GLY A 242 13.67 7.83 7.11
N LEU A 243 13.76 8.75 6.14
CA LEU A 243 14.02 8.40 4.74
C LEU A 243 15.38 7.72 4.53
N TYR A 244 16.42 8.16 5.24
CA TYR A 244 17.73 7.51 5.18
C TYR A 244 17.73 6.18 5.94
N ASP A 245 17.15 6.13 7.14
CA ASP A 245 17.05 4.90 7.94
C ASP A 245 16.22 3.83 7.23
N GLY A 246 15.19 4.24 6.49
CA GLY A 246 14.31 3.34 5.75
C GLY A 246 15.01 2.54 4.64
N VAL A 247 16.11 3.05 4.09
CA VAL A 247 16.90 2.36 3.04
C VAL A 247 18.13 1.63 3.60
N ASP A 248 18.30 1.57 4.93
CA ASP A 248 19.35 0.78 5.56
C ASP A 248 19.12 -0.73 5.35
N GLU A 249 20.11 -1.40 4.77
CA GLU A 249 19.99 -2.81 4.40
C GLU A 249 19.89 -3.74 5.62
N SER A 250 20.52 -3.38 6.75
CA SER A 250 20.44 -4.17 7.98
C SER A 250 19.02 -4.10 8.55
N TYR A 251 18.42 -2.91 8.53
CA TYR A 251 17.03 -2.70 8.92
C TYR A 251 16.05 -3.47 8.02
N LEU A 252 16.23 -3.42 6.71
CA LEU A 252 15.36 -4.09 5.75
C LEU A 252 15.48 -5.62 5.85
N ASN A 253 16.69 -6.15 6.04
CA ASN A 253 16.91 -7.57 6.30
C ASN A 253 16.23 -8.02 7.62
N TYR A 254 16.37 -7.24 8.69
CA TYR A 254 15.66 -7.49 9.94
C TYR A 254 14.14 -7.51 9.72
N ARG A 255 13.61 -6.55 8.98
CA ARG A 255 12.20 -6.41 8.66
C ARG A 255 11.64 -7.61 7.90
N GLU A 256 12.32 -8.01 6.82
CA GLU A 256 11.94 -9.16 6.00
C GLU A 256 12.03 -10.48 6.80
N SER A 257 13.09 -10.67 7.58
CA SER A 257 13.27 -11.87 8.38
C SER A 257 12.15 -12.06 9.41
N HIS A 258 11.58 -10.98 9.96
CA HIS A 258 10.44 -11.04 10.88
C HIS A 258 9.14 -11.47 10.17
N THR A 259 8.87 -10.93 8.98
CA THR A 259 7.68 -11.34 8.22
C THR A 259 7.79 -12.80 7.76
N ARG A 260 8.95 -13.20 7.27
CA ARG A 260 9.21 -14.60 6.88
C ARG A 260 9.08 -15.54 8.04
N TYR A 261 9.67 -15.21 9.19
CA TYR A 261 9.58 -16.03 10.41
C TYR A 261 8.13 -16.21 10.88
N LEU A 262 7.35 -15.13 10.98
CA LEU A 262 5.93 -15.23 11.34
C LEU A 262 5.16 -16.05 10.32
N GLY A 263 5.45 -15.91 9.03
CA GLY A 263 4.84 -16.73 7.98
C GLY A 263 5.11 -18.23 8.18
N GLU A 264 6.32 -18.59 8.54
CA GLU A 264 6.71 -19.98 8.87
C GLU A 264 5.97 -20.50 10.09
N VAL A 265 5.91 -19.70 11.17
CA VAL A 265 5.20 -20.06 12.42
C VAL A 265 3.70 -20.28 12.15
N LEU A 266 3.04 -19.37 11.41
CA LEU A 266 1.62 -19.51 11.10
C LEU A 266 1.33 -20.72 10.19
N ARG A 267 2.23 -21.05 9.26
CA ARG A 267 2.10 -22.26 8.44
C ARG A 267 2.25 -23.54 9.26
N GLN A 268 3.15 -23.57 10.25
CA GLN A 268 3.33 -24.72 11.13
C GLN A 268 2.08 -25.05 11.96
N VAL A 269 1.28 -24.04 12.30
CA VAL A 269 0.00 -24.22 12.99
C VAL A 269 -1.19 -24.45 12.06
N GLY A 270 -0.92 -24.65 10.75
CA GLY A 270 -1.92 -25.05 9.76
C GLY A 270 -2.67 -23.89 9.10
N LEU A 271 -2.26 -22.63 9.27
CA LEU A 271 -2.87 -21.52 8.59
C LEU A 271 -2.38 -21.41 7.11
N PRO A 272 -3.27 -21.21 6.16
CA PRO A 272 -2.94 -21.06 4.73
C PRO A 272 -2.35 -19.68 4.46
N VAL A 273 -1.04 -19.52 4.70
CA VAL A 273 -0.30 -18.27 4.48
C VAL A 273 -0.14 -18.00 3.00
N TYR A 274 -0.39 -16.76 2.59
CA TYR A 274 -0.10 -16.27 1.24
C TYR A 274 1.41 -16.26 0.98
N MET A 275 1.84 -16.95 -0.07
CA MET A 275 3.26 -17.15 -0.39
C MET A 275 3.67 -16.48 -1.72
N PRO A 276 4.92 -15.99 -1.78
CA PRO A 276 5.84 -15.75 -0.67
C PRO A 276 5.34 -14.62 0.23
N THR A 277 5.87 -14.50 1.47
CA THR A 277 5.50 -13.41 2.38
C THR A 277 5.90 -12.05 1.84
N GLY A 278 5.07 -11.04 2.11
CA GLY A 278 5.36 -9.63 1.81
C GLY A 278 6.28 -8.97 2.84
N GLY A 279 6.53 -7.68 2.69
CA GLY A 279 7.49 -6.94 3.53
C GLY A 279 6.96 -6.49 4.89
N HIS A 280 5.69 -6.10 4.98
CA HIS A 280 5.15 -5.42 6.17
C HIS A 280 4.17 -6.24 6.98
N ALA A 281 3.73 -7.37 6.47
CA ALA A 281 2.71 -8.21 7.07
C ALA A 281 2.79 -9.64 6.53
N VAL A 282 2.24 -10.57 7.30
CA VAL A 282 1.87 -11.89 6.82
C VAL A 282 0.39 -11.90 6.50
N TYR A 283 0.02 -12.48 5.39
CA TYR A 283 -1.36 -12.61 4.95
C TYR A 283 -1.79 -14.08 4.98
N VAL A 284 -2.97 -14.32 5.50
CA VAL A 284 -3.59 -15.64 5.57
C VAL A 284 -4.85 -15.65 4.73
N ASP A 285 -5.06 -16.68 3.95
CA ASP A 285 -6.29 -16.90 3.18
C ASP A 285 -7.40 -17.42 4.11
N GLY A 286 -8.24 -16.50 4.59
CA GLY A 286 -9.32 -16.81 5.54
C GLY A 286 -10.38 -17.74 4.94
N GLY A 287 -10.61 -17.68 3.63
CA GLY A 287 -11.52 -18.60 2.95
C GLY A 287 -11.02 -20.04 2.96
N LYS A 288 -9.70 -20.25 2.77
CA LYS A 288 -9.07 -21.57 2.91
C LYS A 288 -8.94 -22.02 4.37
N ALA A 289 -8.76 -21.06 5.32
CA ALA A 289 -8.66 -21.38 6.74
C ALA A 289 -10.02 -21.84 7.32
N LEU A 290 -11.13 -21.27 6.85
CA LEU A 290 -12.49 -21.53 7.33
C LEU A 290 -13.42 -21.91 6.16
N PRO A 291 -13.22 -23.06 5.49
CA PRO A 291 -13.94 -23.42 4.27
C PRO A 291 -15.44 -23.66 4.48
N HIS A 292 -15.89 -23.81 5.71
CA HIS A 292 -17.30 -23.95 6.08
C HIS A 292 -18.05 -22.60 6.13
N ILE A 293 -17.31 -21.46 6.11
CA ILE A 293 -17.88 -20.12 6.10
C ILE A 293 -17.88 -19.61 4.64
N PRO A 294 -19.06 -19.37 4.04
CA PRO A 294 -19.11 -18.84 2.68
C PRO A 294 -18.57 -17.40 2.63
N GLN A 295 -18.06 -17.00 1.48
CA GLN A 295 -17.43 -15.70 1.27
C GLN A 295 -18.34 -14.51 1.65
N SER A 296 -19.64 -14.64 1.40
CA SER A 296 -20.66 -13.65 1.80
C SER A 296 -20.82 -13.48 3.33
N GLN A 297 -20.18 -14.31 4.12
CA GLN A 297 -20.18 -14.26 5.59
C GLN A 297 -18.79 -13.90 6.15
N PHE A 298 -17.91 -13.36 5.33
CA PHE A 298 -16.63 -12.72 5.69
C PHE A 298 -15.68 -13.61 6.54
N PRO A 299 -15.20 -14.76 6.01
CA PRO A 299 -14.39 -15.72 6.76
C PRO A 299 -13.10 -15.10 7.33
N ALA A 300 -12.48 -14.14 6.63
CA ALA A 300 -11.29 -13.44 7.13
C ALA A 300 -11.59 -12.59 8.37
N VAL A 301 -12.75 -11.91 8.41
CA VAL A 301 -13.17 -11.14 9.60
C VAL A 301 -13.49 -12.08 10.76
N ALA A 302 -14.18 -13.19 10.49
CA ALA A 302 -14.52 -14.18 11.49
C ALA A 302 -13.26 -14.79 12.14
N LEU A 303 -12.26 -15.15 11.33
CA LEU A 303 -10.96 -15.63 11.80
C LEU A 303 -10.23 -14.56 12.64
N GLY A 304 -10.23 -13.30 12.18
CA GLY A 304 -9.60 -12.19 12.91
C GLY A 304 -10.23 -11.96 14.29
N ASN A 305 -11.54 -12.03 14.39
CA ASN A 305 -12.27 -11.92 15.66
C ASN A 305 -11.94 -13.11 16.60
N ALA A 306 -11.88 -14.32 16.06
CA ALA A 306 -11.53 -15.51 16.85
C ALA A 306 -10.09 -15.43 17.38
N LEU A 307 -9.13 -14.97 16.58
CA LEU A 307 -7.74 -14.73 17.01
C LEU A 307 -7.65 -13.67 18.10
N TYR A 308 -8.46 -12.62 17.99
CA TYR A 308 -8.51 -11.58 19.02
C TYR A 308 -9.03 -12.14 20.36
N LEU A 309 -10.07 -12.95 20.34
CA LEU A 309 -10.63 -13.61 21.52
C LEU A 309 -9.67 -14.67 22.09
N ALA A 310 -8.95 -15.39 21.24
CA ALA A 310 -8.03 -16.45 21.67
C ALA A 310 -6.77 -15.92 22.37
N GLY A 311 -6.24 -14.76 21.94
CA GLY A 311 -4.96 -14.26 22.44
C GLY A 311 -4.74 -12.75 22.27
N GLY A 312 -5.76 -11.92 22.03
CA GLY A 312 -5.61 -10.48 21.83
C GLY A 312 -4.87 -10.09 20.53
N VAL A 313 -4.73 -11.02 19.58
CA VAL A 313 -4.04 -10.78 18.30
C VAL A 313 -4.95 -9.98 17.37
N ARG A 314 -4.58 -8.73 17.15
CA ARG A 314 -5.32 -7.82 16.26
C ARG A 314 -4.83 -7.93 14.83
N THR A 315 -5.75 -8.21 13.93
CA THR A 315 -5.52 -8.35 12.50
C THR A 315 -6.39 -7.37 11.70
N THR A 316 -6.22 -7.33 10.38
CA THR A 316 -7.05 -6.50 9.49
C THR A 316 -7.47 -7.32 8.29
N GLU A 317 -8.74 -7.33 7.98
CA GLU A 317 -9.27 -7.96 6.78
C GLU A 317 -8.86 -7.16 5.53
N ILE A 318 -8.54 -7.89 4.47
CA ILE A 318 -8.25 -7.42 3.10
C ILE A 318 -8.98 -8.39 2.16
N GLY A 319 -10.29 -8.34 2.16
CA GLY A 319 -11.16 -9.27 1.44
C GLY A 319 -12.49 -8.61 1.09
N SER A 320 -13.57 -9.37 1.13
CA SER A 320 -14.87 -8.92 0.64
C SER A 320 -15.53 -7.83 1.50
N LEU A 321 -15.25 -7.74 2.81
CA LEU A 321 -15.76 -6.62 3.59
C LEU A 321 -15.20 -5.28 3.08
N MET A 322 -13.96 -5.28 2.60
CA MET A 322 -13.29 -4.09 2.03
C MET A 322 -13.67 -3.86 0.57
N PHE A 323 -13.66 -4.89 -0.27
CA PHE A 323 -13.65 -4.78 -1.74
C PHE A 323 -14.93 -5.25 -2.44
N GLU A 324 -15.85 -5.91 -1.73
CA GLU A 324 -17.13 -6.30 -2.33
C GLU A 324 -17.88 -5.07 -2.86
N HIS A 325 -18.39 -5.18 -4.06
CA HIS A 325 -19.18 -4.14 -4.71
C HIS A 325 -20.24 -4.75 -5.62
N THR A 326 -21.21 -3.93 -6.00
CA THR A 326 -22.19 -4.32 -7.01
C THR A 326 -21.70 -3.90 -8.37
N ASP A 327 -21.59 -4.82 -9.30
CA ASP A 327 -21.29 -4.53 -10.71
C ASP A 327 -22.37 -3.60 -11.28
N PRO A 328 -22.01 -2.41 -11.75
CA PRO A 328 -23.00 -1.42 -12.22
C PRO A 328 -23.71 -1.82 -13.51
N ILE A 329 -23.15 -2.78 -14.28
CA ILE A 329 -23.73 -3.26 -15.55
C ILE A 329 -24.65 -4.44 -15.31
N THR A 330 -24.19 -5.43 -14.55
CA THR A 330 -24.92 -6.69 -14.37
C THR A 330 -25.78 -6.72 -13.11
N GLY A 331 -25.60 -5.78 -12.19
CA GLY A 331 -26.26 -5.76 -10.87
C GLY A 331 -25.83 -6.90 -9.93
N LYS A 332 -24.83 -7.70 -10.32
CA LYS A 332 -24.33 -8.80 -9.51
C LYS A 332 -23.39 -8.31 -8.41
N GLN A 333 -23.48 -8.97 -7.25
CA GLN A 333 -22.52 -8.80 -6.17
C GLN A 333 -21.21 -9.47 -6.56
N LEU A 334 -20.13 -8.70 -6.59
CA LEU A 334 -18.76 -9.16 -6.81
C LEU A 334 -17.99 -9.15 -5.50
N PHE A 335 -17.41 -10.30 -5.17
CA PHE A 335 -16.57 -10.46 -3.98
C PHE A 335 -15.10 -10.23 -4.32
N ALA A 336 -14.26 -10.05 -3.30
CA ALA A 336 -12.82 -10.00 -3.48
C ALA A 336 -12.31 -11.34 -4.05
N PRO A 337 -11.24 -11.36 -4.87
CA PRO A 337 -10.66 -12.60 -5.37
C PRO A 337 -10.17 -13.54 -4.27
N LEU A 338 -9.72 -12.99 -3.15
CA LEU A 338 -9.23 -13.71 -1.96
C LEU A 338 -9.79 -13.08 -0.69
N GLU A 339 -10.05 -13.91 0.31
CA GLU A 339 -10.43 -13.48 1.67
C GLU A 339 -9.19 -13.40 2.56
N LEU A 340 -8.42 -12.32 2.43
CA LEU A 340 -7.15 -12.19 3.14
C LEU A 340 -7.31 -11.59 4.53
N LEU A 341 -6.62 -12.18 5.49
CA LEU A 341 -6.44 -11.66 6.83
C LEU A 341 -4.98 -11.23 7.01
N ARG A 342 -4.75 -9.95 7.30
CA ARG A 342 -3.43 -9.34 7.42
C ARG A 342 -2.96 -9.28 8.87
N PHE A 343 -1.85 -9.94 9.15
CA PHE A 343 -1.06 -9.82 10.38
C PHE A 343 0.01 -8.75 10.17
N ALA A 344 -0.31 -7.50 10.45
CA ALA A 344 0.62 -6.39 10.28
C ALA A 344 1.70 -6.43 11.37
N ILE A 345 2.97 -6.37 10.96
CA ILE A 345 4.10 -6.32 11.87
C ILE A 345 4.56 -4.86 12.00
N PRO A 346 4.40 -4.21 13.16
CA PRO A 346 4.87 -2.84 13.36
C PRO A 346 6.39 -2.76 13.26
N ARG A 347 6.89 -1.60 12.80
CA ARG A 347 8.33 -1.38 12.61
C ARG A 347 9.02 -1.25 13.94
N GLN A 348 10.10 -2.01 14.17
CA GLN A 348 10.99 -1.94 15.34
C GLN A 348 10.27 -2.07 16.71
N VAL A 349 9.13 -2.79 16.77
CA VAL A 349 8.33 -2.94 17.99
C VAL A 349 8.36 -4.39 18.49
N TYR A 350 8.12 -5.37 17.61
CA TYR A 350 8.03 -6.76 18.00
C TYR A 350 9.38 -7.46 17.95
N THR A 351 9.62 -8.29 18.95
CA THR A 351 10.72 -9.26 19.02
C THR A 351 10.20 -10.63 18.59
N ARG A 352 11.11 -11.60 18.45
CA ARG A 352 10.77 -12.98 18.12
C ARG A 352 9.73 -13.59 19.08
N SER A 353 9.85 -13.35 20.39
CA SER A 353 8.90 -13.86 21.37
C SER A 353 7.47 -13.36 21.19
N HIS A 354 7.28 -12.14 20.64
CA HIS A 354 5.95 -11.67 20.26
C HIS A 354 5.40 -12.44 19.06
N LEU A 355 6.26 -12.81 18.12
CA LEU A 355 5.86 -13.59 16.93
C LEU A 355 5.54 -15.04 17.31
N ASP A 356 6.29 -15.63 18.24
CA ASP A 356 6.01 -16.95 18.82
C ASP A 356 4.64 -16.95 19.52
N TYR A 357 4.35 -15.94 20.33
CA TYR A 357 3.04 -15.77 20.99
C TYR A 357 1.87 -15.67 19.99
N ILE A 358 2.08 -14.97 18.86
CA ILE A 358 1.07 -14.93 17.81
C ILE A 358 0.79 -16.33 17.26
N GLY A 359 1.84 -17.15 17.10
CA GLY A 359 1.73 -18.55 16.70
C GLY A 359 0.92 -19.39 17.69
N GLU A 360 1.21 -19.26 19.00
CA GLU A 360 0.47 -19.95 20.07
C GLU A 360 -1.03 -19.57 20.08
N ALA A 361 -1.32 -18.26 19.93
CA ALA A 361 -2.69 -17.79 19.85
C ALA A 361 -3.41 -18.33 18.61
N ALA A 362 -2.71 -18.39 17.47
CA ALA A 362 -3.23 -18.94 16.22
C ALA A 362 -3.49 -20.46 16.34
N GLU A 363 -2.58 -21.21 16.95
CA GLU A 363 -2.78 -22.64 17.20
C GLU A 363 -4.01 -22.89 18.08
N LYS A 364 -4.16 -22.13 19.16
CA LYS A 364 -5.33 -22.21 20.04
C LYS A 364 -6.62 -21.91 19.27
N CYS A 365 -6.61 -20.87 18.42
CA CYS A 365 -7.74 -20.51 17.59
C CYS A 365 -8.10 -21.64 16.61
N MET A 366 -7.12 -22.22 15.92
CA MET A 366 -7.35 -23.24 14.90
C MET A 366 -7.79 -24.60 15.45
N ARG A 367 -7.54 -24.91 16.71
CA ARG A 367 -8.12 -26.12 17.39
C ARG A 367 -9.65 -26.09 17.45
N GLU A 368 -10.25 -24.92 17.37
CA GLU A 368 -11.71 -24.72 17.43
C GLU A 368 -12.25 -24.05 16.16
N ALA A 369 -11.53 -24.18 15.04
CA ALA A 369 -11.87 -23.53 13.77
C ALA A 369 -13.29 -23.89 13.29
N ASP A 370 -13.73 -25.13 13.48
CA ASP A 370 -15.07 -25.63 13.13
C ASP A 370 -16.21 -24.94 13.89
N LYS A 371 -15.91 -24.33 15.04
CA LYS A 371 -16.87 -23.59 15.86
C LYS A 371 -16.98 -22.10 15.49
N ILE A 372 -16.07 -21.60 14.67
CA ILE A 372 -16.09 -20.20 14.22
C ILE A 372 -17.26 -20.01 13.27
N ARG A 373 -18.12 -19.05 13.58
CA ARG A 373 -19.31 -18.73 12.77
C ARG A 373 -19.03 -17.55 11.84
N GLY A 374 -19.65 -17.56 10.67
CA GLY A 374 -19.68 -16.45 9.75
C GLY A 374 -20.36 -15.21 10.34
N LEU A 375 -20.24 -14.08 9.65
CA LEU A 375 -20.76 -12.81 10.08
C LEU A 375 -21.73 -12.24 9.03
N LYS A 376 -22.69 -11.43 9.46
CA LYS A 376 -23.56 -10.62 8.62
C LYS A 376 -23.37 -9.14 8.94
N VAL A 377 -23.37 -8.29 7.93
CA VAL A 377 -23.38 -6.83 8.09
C VAL A 377 -24.77 -6.37 8.48
N THR A 378 -24.91 -5.70 9.63
CA THR A 378 -26.15 -5.11 10.10
C THR A 378 -26.27 -3.63 9.77
N TRP A 379 -25.13 -2.95 9.60
CA TRP A 379 -25.06 -1.57 9.14
C TRP A 379 -23.65 -1.28 8.57
N ALA A 380 -23.57 -0.50 7.48
CA ALA A 380 -22.32 0.01 6.96
C ALA A 380 -22.53 1.32 6.20
N PRO A 381 -21.53 2.24 6.17
CA PRO A 381 -21.53 3.39 5.26
C PRO A 381 -21.29 2.94 3.83
N LYS A 382 -21.64 3.78 2.85
CA LYS A 382 -21.47 3.48 1.42
C LYS A 382 -20.01 3.44 0.97
N VAL A 383 -19.14 4.23 1.58
CA VAL A 383 -17.70 4.34 1.25
C VAL A 383 -16.87 3.95 2.46
N LEU A 384 -15.77 3.23 2.22
CA LEU A 384 -14.85 2.75 3.27
C LEU A 384 -15.57 1.97 4.39
N ARG A 385 -16.53 1.12 4.00
CA ARG A 385 -17.44 0.42 4.93
C ARG A 385 -16.70 -0.41 5.99
N HIS A 386 -15.57 -1.00 5.66
CA HIS A 386 -14.77 -1.85 6.55
C HIS A 386 -14.26 -1.13 7.81
N PHE A 387 -14.17 0.22 7.80
CA PHE A 387 -13.79 0.98 8.99
C PHE A 387 -14.90 1.13 10.02
N MET A 388 -16.17 1.06 9.59
CA MET A 388 -17.31 1.41 10.45
C MET A 388 -18.43 0.37 10.43
N ALA A 389 -18.34 -0.69 9.63
CA ALA A 389 -19.37 -1.71 9.53
C ALA A 389 -19.65 -2.33 10.91
N LYS A 390 -20.94 -2.54 11.19
CA LYS A 390 -21.42 -3.32 12.33
C LYS A 390 -21.74 -4.71 11.83
N LEU A 391 -21.19 -5.72 12.51
CA LEU A 391 -21.37 -7.12 12.14
C LEU A 391 -21.91 -7.90 13.34
N GLU A 392 -22.70 -8.94 13.05
CA GLU A 392 -23.20 -9.90 14.03
C GLU A 392 -22.92 -11.32 13.53
N PRO A 393 -22.70 -12.29 14.44
CA PRO A 393 -22.62 -13.70 14.06
C PRO A 393 -23.88 -14.16 13.33
N VAL A 394 -23.71 -15.02 12.32
CA VAL A 394 -24.82 -15.75 11.71
C VAL A 394 -25.24 -16.87 12.65
N GLU A 395 -26.56 -17.11 12.77
CA GLU A 395 -27.14 -18.14 13.64
C GLU A 395 -26.70 -19.56 13.25
#